data_38b145ce4c71432eb610e8a9bdf48bd0
#
_entry.id   38b145ce4c71432eb610e8a9bdf48bd0
#
_cell.length_a   1.000
_cell.length_b   1.000
_cell.length_c   1.000
_cell.angle_alpha   90.00
_cell.angle_beta   90.00
_cell.angle_gamma   90.00
#
_symmetry.space_group_name_H-M   'P 1'
#
loop_
_entity.id
_entity.type
_entity.pdbx_description
1 polymer ?
#
loop_
_entity_poly.entity_id
_entity_poly.type
_entity_poly.pdbx_seq_one_letter_code
_entity_poly.pdbx_strand_id
1 'polypeptide(L)'
;TQKVLDPFGITFTLEFKRTIVGRQALQSAAMTVEHYGLTLTPQAFLDQRAHYLNDLFPNAAAIAGAEAFLAVLTEQGIPFGIATSSSRALFELKRSTKPWLQAVAITVCGDEVKESKPAPEIFLKTAEKIGVERADCLVFEDAVTGFLAAKAAGMPVIGIDSPYLLPEDRKHARGIVVDYLSLINNVQPVFGITLDSDPSL
;
A
#
# COMPACT_ATOMS: atom_id res chain seq x y z
N THR A 1 1.67 16.53 0.05
CA THR A 1 2.99 17.02 0.54
C THR A 1 3.41 18.27 -0.22
N GLN A 2 3.59 18.22 -1.56
CA GLN A 2 4.06 19.38 -2.32
C GLN A 2 3.28 20.68 -1.97
N LYS A 3 1.96 20.63 -1.97
CA LYS A 3 1.11 21.79 -1.63
C LYS A 3 1.39 22.40 -0.24
N VAL A 4 1.88 21.60 0.72
CA VAL A 4 2.31 22.12 2.03
C VAL A 4 3.69 22.75 1.96
N LEU A 5 4.55 22.33 1.03
CA LEU A 5 5.90 22.86 0.83
C LEU A 5 5.94 24.10 -0.08
N ASP A 6 4.92 24.28 -0.94
CA ASP A 6 4.85 25.39 -1.89
C ASP A 6 5.03 26.78 -1.23
N PRO A 7 4.40 27.10 -0.07
CA PRO A 7 4.59 28.37 0.61
C PRO A 7 6.02 28.62 1.09
N PHE A 8 6.82 27.57 1.25
CA PHE A 8 8.24 27.66 1.65
C PHE A 8 9.19 27.70 0.45
N GLY A 9 8.67 27.68 -0.79
CA GLY A 9 9.48 27.61 -2.01
C GLY A 9 10.27 26.31 -2.17
N ILE A 10 9.83 25.21 -1.54
CA ILE A 10 10.52 23.93 -1.49
C ILE A 10 9.91 22.94 -2.47
N THR A 11 10.74 22.24 -3.25
CA THR A 11 10.32 21.14 -4.11
C THR A 11 10.40 19.81 -3.38
N PHE A 12 9.30 19.06 -3.36
CA PHE A 12 9.24 17.70 -2.83
C PHE A 12 9.85 16.72 -3.84
N THR A 13 11.09 16.34 -3.61
CA THR A 13 11.84 15.50 -4.56
C THR A 13 11.38 14.03 -4.53
N LEU A 14 11.50 13.37 -5.69
CA LEU A 14 11.22 11.93 -5.79
C LEU A 14 12.20 11.11 -4.94
N GLU A 15 13.46 11.54 -4.88
CA GLU A 15 14.49 10.92 -4.05
C GLU A 15 14.08 10.89 -2.58
N PHE A 16 13.71 12.03 -2.02
CA PHE A 16 13.24 12.07 -0.64
C PHE A 16 11.92 11.31 -0.46
N LYS A 17 10.99 11.40 -1.41
CA LYS A 17 9.72 10.67 -1.34
C LYS A 17 9.92 9.16 -1.17
N ARG A 18 10.92 8.56 -1.84
CA ARG A 18 11.29 7.15 -1.70
C ARG A 18 11.63 6.75 -0.27
N THR A 19 12.23 7.64 0.51
CA THR A 19 12.63 7.35 1.90
C THR A 19 11.44 7.25 2.85
N ILE A 20 10.30 7.86 2.51
CA ILE A 20 9.13 7.95 3.38
C ILE A 20 7.93 7.11 2.92
N VAL A 21 7.96 6.60 1.67
CA VAL A 21 6.87 5.74 1.15
C VAL A 21 6.75 4.45 1.97
N GLY A 22 5.50 4.06 2.26
CA GLY A 22 5.19 2.86 3.03
C GLY A 22 5.30 3.01 4.56
N ARG A 23 5.74 4.17 5.08
CA ARG A 23 5.80 4.48 6.51
C ARG A 23 4.48 5.04 7.03
N GLN A 24 4.30 5.03 8.35
CA GLN A 24 3.17 5.71 9.01
C GLN A 24 3.21 7.22 8.79
N ALA A 25 2.02 7.84 8.79
CA ALA A 25 1.86 9.26 8.45
C ALA A 25 2.70 10.19 9.35
N LEU A 26 2.70 9.96 10.68
CA LEU A 26 3.44 10.80 11.62
C LEU A 26 4.96 10.66 11.44
N GLN A 27 5.45 9.45 11.19
CA GLN A 27 6.86 9.20 10.92
C GLN A 27 7.30 9.89 9.62
N SER A 28 6.51 9.75 8.54
CA SER A 28 6.77 10.42 7.27
C SER A 28 6.76 11.95 7.40
N ALA A 29 5.85 12.49 8.23
CA ALA A 29 5.78 13.93 8.49
C ALA A 29 7.00 14.41 9.27
N ALA A 30 7.42 13.68 10.32
CA ALA A 30 8.62 14.03 11.09
C ALA A 30 9.86 14.07 10.20
N MET A 31 10.06 13.03 9.38
CA MET A 31 11.18 12.99 8.43
C MET A 31 11.11 14.14 7.40
N THR A 32 9.90 14.52 6.95
CA THR A 32 9.72 15.61 5.99
C THR A 32 10.06 16.98 6.61
N VAL A 33 9.56 17.22 7.83
CA VAL A 33 9.82 18.45 8.58
C VAL A 33 11.32 18.63 8.85
N GLU A 34 11.98 17.55 9.29
CA GLU A 34 13.42 17.53 9.55
C GLU A 34 14.24 17.74 8.28
N HIS A 35 13.95 16.95 7.22
CA HIS A 35 14.71 17.01 5.97
C HIS A 35 14.69 18.39 5.30
N TYR A 36 13.54 19.06 5.32
CA TYR A 36 13.38 20.37 4.69
C TYR A 36 13.54 21.55 5.66
N GLY A 37 13.87 21.29 6.93
CA GLY A 37 14.08 22.33 7.95
C GLY A 37 12.84 23.18 8.19
N LEU A 38 11.64 22.59 8.16
CA LEU A 38 10.39 23.33 8.32
C LEU A 38 10.20 23.79 9.77
N THR A 39 9.63 24.97 9.96
CA THR A 39 9.28 25.52 11.28
C THR A 39 7.94 24.94 11.83
N LEU A 40 7.45 23.86 11.22
CA LEU A 40 6.22 23.16 11.60
C LEU A 40 6.54 21.98 12.53
N THR A 41 5.60 21.65 13.43
CA THR A 41 5.62 20.33 14.06
C THR A 41 5.15 19.28 13.05
N PRO A 42 5.53 17.99 13.21
CA PRO A 42 5.01 16.92 12.38
C PRO A 42 3.48 16.86 12.35
N GLN A 43 2.82 17.13 13.48
CA GLN A 43 1.36 17.16 13.56
C GLN A 43 0.79 18.34 12.75
N ALA A 44 1.34 19.55 12.91
CA ALA A 44 0.89 20.71 12.15
C ALA A 44 1.06 20.51 10.63
N PHE A 45 2.13 19.84 10.21
CA PHE A 45 2.34 19.42 8.82
C PHE A 45 1.24 18.47 8.33
N LEU A 46 0.86 17.48 9.16
CA LEU A 46 -0.23 16.56 8.83
C LEU A 46 -1.58 17.24 8.74
N ASP A 47 -1.86 18.16 9.67
CA ASP A 47 -3.11 18.93 9.69
C ASP A 47 -3.26 19.79 8.42
N GLN A 48 -2.21 20.51 8.01
CA GLN A 48 -2.21 21.23 6.74
C GLN A 48 -2.39 20.28 5.53
N ARG A 49 -1.71 19.13 5.54
CA ARG A 49 -1.84 18.14 4.47
C ARG A 49 -3.24 17.56 4.38
N ALA A 50 -3.93 17.37 5.50
CA ALA A 50 -5.27 16.79 5.56
C ALA A 50 -6.28 17.59 4.72
N HIS A 51 -6.21 18.93 4.70
CA HIS A 51 -7.08 19.78 3.88
C HIS A 51 -7.00 19.41 2.40
N TYR A 52 -5.80 19.14 1.89
CA TYR A 52 -5.61 18.76 0.48
C TYR A 52 -5.99 17.29 0.21
N LEU A 53 -5.83 16.42 1.21
CA LEU A 53 -6.13 14.99 1.05
C LEU A 53 -7.64 14.72 1.00
N ASN A 54 -8.46 15.54 1.65
CA ASN A 54 -9.90 15.43 1.62
C ASN A 54 -10.47 15.50 0.19
N ASP A 55 -9.87 16.31 -0.67
CA ASP A 55 -10.28 16.44 -2.06
C ASP A 55 -9.63 15.41 -2.99
N LEU A 56 -8.38 15.04 -2.69
CA LEU A 56 -7.56 14.19 -3.57
C LEU A 56 -7.84 12.69 -3.40
N PHE A 57 -8.04 12.22 -2.17
CA PHE A 57 -8.11 10.79 -1.88
C PHE A 57 -9.37 10.10 -2.37
N PRO A 58 -10.57 10.71 -2.26
CA PRO A 58 -11.76 10.11 -2.87
C PRO A 58 -11.60 9.88 -4.38
N ASN A 59 -10.92 10.83 -5.05
CA ASN A 59 -10.73 10.84 -6.50
C ASN A 59 -9.44 10.13 -6.97
N ALA A 60 -8.65 9.56 -6.04
CA ALA A 60 -7.45 8.84 -6.42
C ALA A 60 -7.78 7.58 -7.24
N ALA A 61 -7.15 7.45 -8.40
CA ALA A 61 -7.30 6.26 -9.23
C ALA A 61 -6.76 5.02 -8.49
N ALA A 62 -7.40 3.89 -8.71
CA ALA A 62 -6.84 2.59 -8.31
C ALA A 62 -5.72 2.17 -9.27
N ILE A 63 -4.85 1.30 -8.81
CA ILE A 63 -3.90 0.60 -9.70
C ILE A 63 -4.73 -0.23 -10.68
N ALA A 64 -4.32 -0.25 -11.96
CA ALA A 64 -5.03 -0.98 -13.00
C ALA A 64 -5.26 -2.45 -12.61
N GLY A 65 -6.48 -2.92 -12.81
CA GLY A 65 -6.90 -4.28 -12.49
C GLY A 65 -7.15 -4.58 -11.01
N ALA A 66 -6.97 -3.63 -10.07
CA ALA A 66 -7.13 -3.90 -8.64
C ALA A 66 -8.56 -4.38 -8.28
N GLU A 67 -9.58 -3.74 -8.82
CA GLU A 67 -10.99 -4.14 -8.62
C GLU A 67 -11.25 -5.55 -9.16
N ALA A 68 -10.86 -5.81 -10.41
CA ALA A 68 -11.03 -7.11 -11.05
C ALA A 68 -10.27 -8.22 -10.31
N PHE A 69 -9.06 -7.94 -9.82
CA PHE A 69 -8.28 -8.89 -9.06
C PHE A 69 -8.97 -9.28 -7.74
N LEU A 70 -9.52 -8.32 -7.00
CA LEU A 70 -10.28 -8.62 -5.77
C LEU A 70 -11.59 -9.38 -6.07
N ALA A 71 -12.25 -9.07 -7.19
CA ALA A 71 -13.42 -9.84 -7.64
C ALA A 71 -13.06 -11.30 -7.87
N VAL A 72 -11.98 -11.60 -8.60
CA VAL A 72 -11.48 -12.96 -8.83
C VAL A 72 -11.17 -13.68 -7.51
N LEU A 73 -10.48 -13.04 -6.57
CA LEU A 73 -10.22 -13.65 -5.26
C LEU A 73 -11.51 -14.00 -4.52
N THR A 74 -12.51 -13.11 -4.59
CA THR A 74 -13.81 -13.33 -3.97
C THR A 74 -14.56 -14.49 -4.62
N GLU A 75 -14.63 -14.55 -5.93
CA GLU A 75 -15.30 -15.62 -6.70
C GLU A 75 -14.68 -17.00 -6.43
N GLN A 76 -13.36 -17.03 -6.25
CA GLN A 76 -12.64 -18.27 -5.97
C GLN A 76 -12.60 -18.61 -4.47
N GLY A 77 -13.22 -17.81 -3.61
CA GLY A 77 -13.23 -18.05 -2.16
C GLY A 77 -11.85 -17.93 -1.50
N ILE A 78 -10.92 -17.20 -2.13
CA ILE A 78 -9.57 -17.00 -1.57
C ILE A 78 -9.66 -15.91 -0.50
N PRO A 79 -9.28 -16.20 0.76
CA PRO A 79 -9.32 -15.21 1.81
C PRO A 79 -8.25 -14.13 1.58
N PHE A 80 -8.63 -12.88 1.75
CA PHE A 80 -7.70 -11.74 1.61
C PHE A 80 -8.02 -10.61 2.57
N GLY A 81 -7.05 -9.73 2.77
CA GLY A 81 -7.18 -8.52 3.57
C GLY A 81 -6.25 -7.42 3.08
N ILE A 82 -6.52 -6.19 3.52
CA ILE A 82 -5.71 -5.02 3.21
C ILE A 82 -4.87 -4.62 4.43
N ALA A 83 -3.56 -4.51 4.22
CA ALA A 83 -2.58 -4.01 5.18
C ALA A 83 -2.03 -2.66 4.71
N THR A 84 -2.56 -1.56 5.22
CA THR A 84 -2.19 -0.20 4.79
C THR A 84 -1.46 0.60 5.88
N SER A 85 -0.39 1.32 5.52
CA SER A 85 0.27 2.28 6.41
C SER A 85 -0.54 3.57 6.67
N SER A 86 -1.65 3.77 5.96
CA SER A 86 -2.57 4.86 6.24
C SER A 86 -3.27 4.64 7.59
N SER A 87 -3.61 5.73 8.29
CA SER A 87 -4.54 5.65 9.41
C SER A 87 -5.93 5.20 8.95
N ARG A 88 -6.74 4.69 9.88
CA ARG A 88 -8.12 4.28 9.60
C ARG A 88 -8.91 5.42 8.93
N ALA A 89 -8.83 6.63 9.47
CA ALA A 89 -9.53 7.79 8.91
C ALA A 89 -9.13 8.07 7.45
N LEU A 90 -7.84 8.02 7.13
CA LEU A 90 -7.36 8.24 5.75
C LEU A 90 -7.73 7.08 4.81
N PHE A 91 -7.76 5.85 5.31
CA PHE A 91 -8.20 4.71 4.51
C PHE A 91 -9.71 4.80 4.20
N GLU A 92 -10.54 5.15 5.19
CA GLU A 92 -11.98 5.37 4.98
C GLU A 92 -12.22 6.46 3.93
N LEU A 93 -11.47 7.54 3.99
CA LEU A 93 -11.54 8.61 2.97
C LEU A 93 -11.17 8.09 1.56
N LYS A 94 -10.12 7.28 1.44
CA LYS A 94 -9.68 6.70 0.14
C LYS A 94 -10.73 5.78 -0.47
N ARG A 95 -11.42 4.99 0.37
CA ARG A 95 -12.41 4.01 -0.10
C ARG A 95 -13.83 4.56 -0.25
N SER A 96 -14.08 5.81 0.22
CA SER A 96 -15.43 6.40 0.30
C SER A 96 -16.18 6.42 -1.04
N THR A 97 -15.47 6.51 -2.16
CA THR A 97 -16.03 6.52 -3.52
C THR A 97 -15.78 5.22 -4.30
N LYS A 98 -15.34 4.15 -3.63
CA LYS A 98 -14.95 2.88 -4.25
C LYS A 98 -15.74 1.71 -3.62
N PRO A 99 -16.95 1.39 -4.13
CA PRO A 99 -17.80 0.33 -3.56
C PRO A 99 -17.07 -1.02 -3.44
N TRP A 100 -16.27 -1.40 -4.44
CA TRP A 100 -15.48 -2.63 -4.43
C TRP A 100 -14.47 -2.67 -3.27
N LEU A 101 -13.90 -1.52 -2.91
CA LEU A 101 -12.95 -1.42 -1.79
C LEU A 101 -13.69 -1.37 -0.44
N GLN A 102 -14.91 -0.84 -0.42
CA GLN A 102 -15.78 -0.87 0.77
C GLN A 102 -16.22 -2.30 1.12
N ALA A 103 -16.34 -3.18 0.12
CA ALA A 103 -16.70 -4.58 0.29
C ALA A 103 -15.59 -5.43 0.95
N VAL A 104 -14.35 -4.93 1.03
CA VAL A 104 -13.26 -5.65 1.70
C VAL A 104 -13.50 -5.72 3.21
N ALA A 105 -13.74 -6.93 3.72
CA ALA A 105 -14.11 -7.16 5.11
C ALA A 105 -12.94 -6.95 6.09
N ILE A 106 -11.75 -7.38 5.70
CA ILE A 106 -10.56 -7.36 6.57
C ILE A 106 -9.59 -6.28 6.16
N THR A 107 -9.36 -5.33 7.06
CA THR A 107 -8.36 -4.27 6.85
C THR A 107 -7.63 -4.00 8.16
N VAL A 108 -6.30 -3.88 8.09
CA VAL A 108 -5.43 -3.41 9.18
C VAL A 108 -4.77 -2.12 8.73
N CYS A 109 -4.95 -1.07 9.53
CA CYS A 109 -4.45 0.28 9.27
C CYS A 109 -3.19 0.59 10.10
N GLY A 110 -2.42 1.58 9.67
CA GLY A 110 -1.14 1.93 10.28
C GLY A 110 -1.25 2.41 11.73
N ASP A 111 -2.38 2.95 12.14
CA ASP A 111 -2.68 3.34 13.52
C ASP A 111 -3.20 2.19 14.40
N GLU A 112 -3.35 1.00 13.84
CA GLU A 112 -3.74 -0.22 14.56
C GLU A 112 -2.53 -1.10 14.93
N VAL A 113 -1.32 -0.70 14.57
CA VAL A 113 -0.07 -1.41 14.88
C VAL A 113 0.89 -0.50 15.64
N LYS A 114 1.74 -1.11 16.47
CA LYS A 114 2.74 -0.40 17.26
C LYS A 114 3.94 0.01 16.40
N GLU A 115 4.37 -0.91 15.55
CA GLU A 115 5.53 -0.72 14.69
C GLU A 115 5.11 -0.67 13.21
N SER A 116 5.53 0.40 12.53
CA SER A 116 5.29 0.57 11.11
C SER A 116 6.22 -0.27 10.25
N LYS A 117 5.83 -0.51 8.96
CA LYS A 117 6.75 -1.07 7.96
C LYS A 117 8.10 -0.31 8.01
N PRO A 118 9.23 -1.02 8.06
CA PRO A 118 9.46 -2.41 7.64
C PRO A 118 9.23 -3.47 8.72
N ALA A 119 8.70 -3.13 9.91
CA ALA A 119 8.32 -4.15 10.90
C ALA A 119 7.16 -5.02 10.36
N PRO A 120 7.12 -6.33 10.72
CA PRO A 120 6.18 -7.29 10.15
C PRO A 120 4.76 -7.20 10.73
N GLU A 121 4.55 -6.45 11.82
CA GLU A 121 3.35 -6.49 12.65
C GLU A 121 2.06 -6.36 11.84
N ILE A 122 2.02 -5.45 10.87
CA ILE A 122 0.80 -5.20 10.08
C ILE A 122 0.39 -6.42 9.24
N PHE A 123 1.35 -7.13 8.65
CA PHE A 123 1.05 -8.33 7.86
C PHE A 123 0.69 -9.52 8.73
N LEU A 124 1.39 -9.72 9.86
CA LEU A 124 1.06 -10.78 10.82
C LEU A 124 -0.36 -10.60 11.37
N LYS A 125 -0.72 -9.38 11.76
CA LYS A 125 -2.06 -9.05 12.25
C LYS A 125 -3.13 -9.19 11.16
N THR A 126 -2.80 -8.92 9.90
CA THR A 126 -3.72 -9.13 8.80
C THR A 126 -3.94 -10.63 8.56
N ALA A 127 -2.89 -11.44 8.54
CA ALA A 127 -2.97 -12.89 8.40
C ALA A 127 -3.82 -13.52 9.52
N GLU A 128 -3.60 -13.10 10.76
CA GLU A 128 -4.42 -13.53 11.91
C GLU A 128 -5.91 -13.22 11.69
N LYS A 129 -6.23 -11.99 11.25
CA LYS A 129 -7.62 -11.57 11.02
C LYS A 129 -8.30 -12.32 9.87
N ILE A 130 -7.58 -12.69 8.83
CA ILE A 130 -8.13 -13.51 7.73
C ILE A 130 -8.13 -15.00 8.06
N GLY A 131 -7.52 -15.42 9.17
CA GLY A 131 -7.50 -16.81 9.60
C GLY A 131 -6.60 -17.72 8.77
N VAL A 132 -5.50 -17.17 8.21
CA VAL A 132 -4.55 -17.92 7.36
C VAL A 132 -3.17 -17.90 7.99
N GLU A 133 -2.51 -19.06 7.99
CA GLU A 133 -1.12 -19.14 8.45
C GLU A 133 -0.20 -18.26 7.58
N ARG A 134 0.75 -17.57 8.24
CA ARG A 134 1.67 -16.65 7.53
C ARG A 134 2.43 -17.31 6.38
N ALA A 135 2.74 -18.60 6.50
CA ALA A 135 3.46 -19.34 5.47
C ALA A 135 2.64 -19.52 4.18
N ASP A 136 1.30 -19.49 4.31
CA ASP A 136 0.34 -19.65 3.21
C ASP A 136 -0.17 -18.28 2.67
N CYS A 137 0.34 -17.17 3.23
CA CYS A 137 0.02 -15.83 2.74
C CYS A 137 0.95 -15.41 1.61
N LEU A 138 0.42 -14.72 0.62
CA LEU A 138 1.18 -13.97 -0.39
C LEU A 138 0.86 -12.48 -0.25
N VAL A 139 1.91 -11.65 -0.21
CA VAL A 139 1.78 -10.20 -0.11
C VAL A 139 1.94 -9.56 -1.49
N PHE A 140 1.10 -8.59 -1.80
CA PHE A 140 1.27 -7.66 -2.92
C PHE A 140 1.60 -6.27 -2.38
N GLU A 141 2.67 -5.67 -2.86
CA GLU A 141 3.19 -4.42 -2.30
C GLU A 141 3.93 -3.59 -3.36
N ASP A 142 3.94 -2.25 -3.21
CA ASP A 142 4.54 -1.30 -4.16
C ASP A 142 5.72 -0.49 -3.57
N ALA A 143 6.11 -0.79 -2.32
CA ALA A 143 7.16 -0.08 -1.60
C ALA A 143 8.18 -1.02 -0.97
N VAL A 144 9.45 -0.64 -0.98
CA VAL A 144 10.55 -1.44 -0.40
C VAL A 144 10.34 -1.72 1.10
N THR A 145 9.77 -0.77 1.85
CA THR A 145 9.43 -0.97 3.27
C THR A 145 8.41 -2.09 3.46
N GLY A 146 7.47 -2.25 2.53
CA GLY A 146 6.52 -3.35 2.54
C GLY A 146 7.15 -4.69 2.15
N PHE A 147 8.07 -4.71 1.17
CA PHE A 147 8.83 -5.93 0.84
C PHE A 147 9.61 -6.45 2.05
N LEU A 148 10.29 -5.55 2.75
CA LEU A 148 11.07 -5.88 3.94
C LEU A 148 10.15 -6.36 5.09
N ALA A 149 8.99 -5.75 5.27
CA ALA A 149 8.00 -6.15 6.26
C ALA A 149 7.42 -7.55 5.96
N ALA A 150 7.10 -7.86 4.69
CA ALA A 150 6.65 -9.18 4.27
C ALA A 150 7.72 -10.24 4.52
N LYS A 151 8.98 -9.95 4.15
CA LYS A 151 10.12 -10.83 4.42
C LYS A 151 10.29 -11.07 5.92
N ALA A 152 10.21 -10.03 6.76
CA ALA A 152 10.30 -10.15 8.20
C ALA A 152 9.13 -10.95 8.80
N ALA A 153 7.93 -10.91 8.17
CA ALA A 153 6.79 -11.73 8.53
C ALA A 153 6.92 -13.21 8.10
N GLY A 154 7.93 -13.54 7.27
CA GLY A 154 8.07 -14.87 6.67
C GLY A 154 7.10 -15.13 5.52
N MET A 155 6.57 -14.07 4.90
CA MET A 155 5.61 -14.13 3.80
C MET A 155 6.29 -13.82 2.46
N PRO A 156 6.04 -14.62 1.40
CA PRO A 156 6.46 -14.25 0.06
C PRO A 156 5.78 -12.96 -0.41
N VAL A 157 6.45 -12.18 -1.24
CA VAL A 157 5.92 -10.93 -1.76
C VAL A 157 6.11 -10.83 -3.28
N ILE A 158 5.06 -10.40 -3.97
CA ILE A 158 5.08 -9.93 -5.36
C ILE A 158 5.02 -8.40 -5.32
N GLY A 159 5.97 -7.76 -5.99
CA GLY A 159 5.99 -6.32 -6.11
C GLY A 159 5.05 -5.83 -7.22
N ILE A 160 4.34 -4.74 -6.96
CA ILE A 160 3.66 -3.95 -7.99
C ILE A 160 4.61 -2.82 -8.37
N ASP A 161 4.90 -2.68 -9.65
CA ASP A 161 5.87 -1.68 -10.11
C ASP A 161 5.40 -0.26 -9.77
N SER A 162 6.33 0.54 -9.32
CA SER A 162 6.05 1.92 -8.92
C SER A 162 7.26 2.81 -9.17
N PRO A 163 7.08 4.12 -9.39
CA PRO A 163 8.19 5.05 -9.58
C PRO A 163 9.06 5.22 -8.32
N TYR A 164 8.67 4.61 -7.22
CA TYR A 164 9.39 4.67 -5.94
C TYR A 164 10.37 3.50 -5.75
N LEU A 165 10.24 2.42 -6.56
CA LEU A 165 11.15 1.28 -6.51
C LEU A 165 12.40 1.54 -7.34
N LEU A 166 13.56 1.38 -6.72
CA LEU A 166 14.84 1.35 -7.42
C LEU A 166 15.13 -0.06 -7.96
N PRO A 167 15.99 -0.21 -8.97
CA PRO A 167 16.37 -1.52 -9.48
C PRO A 167 16.87 -2.48 -8.38
N GLU A 168 17.64 -1.97 -7.42
CA GLU A 168 18.15 -2.72 -6.28
C GLU A 168 17.09 -3.17 -5.28
N ASP A 169 15.92 -2.51 -5.22
CA ASP A 169 14.83 -2.89 -4.32
C ASP A 169 14.10 -4.15 -4.80
N ARG A 170 14.10 -4.39 -6.11
CA ARG A 170 13.38 -5.49 -6.77
C ARG A 170 13.82 -6.88 -6.28
N LYS A 171 15.07 -7.02 -5.82
CA LYS A 171 15.59 -8.27 -5.22
C LYS A 171 14.87 -8.72 -3.95
N HIS A 172 14.11 -7.85 -3.30
CA HIS A 172 13.37 -8.16 -2.09
C HIS A 172 11.99 -8.80 -2.36
N ALA A 173 11.53 -8.79 -3.62
CA ALA A 173 10.32 -9.46 -4.07
C ALA A 173 10.65 -10.71 -4.89
N ARG A 174 9.73 -11.69 -4.94
CA ARG A 174 9.87 -12.88 -5.81
C ARG A 174 9.74 -12.53 -7.29
N GLY A 175 9.04 -11.47 -7.60
CA GLY A 175 8.83 -10.93 -8.93
C GLY A 175 8.17 -9.57 -8.85
N ILE A 176 8.24 -8.81 -9.94
CA ILE A 176 7.59 -7.50 -10.06
C ILE A 176 6.62 -7.59 -11.24
N VAL A 177 5.39 -7.19 -11.02
CA VAL A 177 4.37 -7.01 -12.07
C VAL A 177 4.08 -5.52 -12.24
N VAL A 178 3.67 -5.12 -13.44
CA VAL A 178 3.38 -3.71 -13.74
C VAL A 178 2.15 -3.23 -12.95
N ASP A 179 1.12 -4.07 -12.92
CA ASP A 179 -0.17 -3.80 -12.28
C ASP A 179 -0.94 -5.11 -12.06
N TYR A 180 -2.14 -5.03 -11.47
CA TYR A 180 -2.99 -6.20 -11.26
C TYR A 180 -3.62 -6.71 -12.56
N LEU A 181 -3.81 -5.85 -13.56
CA LEU A 181 -4.32 -6.29 -14.87
C LEU A 181 -3.31 -7.20 -15.57
N SER A 182 -2.03 -6.85 -15.52
CA SER A 182 -0.93 -7.69 -16.04
C SER A 182 -0.88 -9.04 -15.31
N LEU A 183 -1.16 -9.06 -14.01
CA LEU A 183 -1.23 -10.27 -13.22
C LEU A 183 -2.38 -11.17 -13.66
N ILE A 184 -3.59 -10.63 -13.84
CA ILE A 184 -4.78 -11.37 -14.30
C ILE A 184 -4.56 -11.92 -15.71
N ASN A 185 -3.99 -11.13 -16.63
CA ASN A 185 -3.85 -11.50 -18.03
C ASN A 185 -2.68 -12.46 -18.32
N ASN A 186 -1.67 -12.50 -17.45
CA ASN A 186 -0.46 -13.30 -17.66
C ASN A 186 -0.35 -14.49 -16.69
N VAL A 187 -1.47 -15.06 -16.28
CA VAL A 187 -1.52 -16.08 -15.25
C VAL A 187 -0.85 -17.37 -15.70
N GLN A 188 0.44 -17.46 -15.44
CA GLN A 188 1.08 -18.69 -14.97
C GLN A 188 0.64 -18.85 -13.49
N PRO A 189 0.37 -20.04 -13.01
CA PRO A 189 -0.29 -20.22 -11.71
C PRO A 189 0.54 -19.66 -10.56
N VAL A 190 0.26 -18.41 -10.17
CA VAL A 190 0.91 -17.75 -9.02
C VAL A 190 0.53 -18.45 -7.72
N PHE A 191 -0.59 -19.19 -7.72
CA PHE A 191 -1.15 -19.93 -6.57
C PHE A 191 -1.56 -21.37 -6.89
N GLY A 192 -1.17 -21.96 -8.03
CA GLY A 192 -1.84 -23.17 -8.52
C GLY A 192 -3.30 -22.92 -8.94
N ILE A 193 -3.68 -21.65 -9.08
CA ILE A 193 -5.00 -21.20 -9.48
C ILE A 193 -4.96 -20.98 -10.99
N THR A 194 -5.72 -21.76 -11.72
CA THR A 194 -6.00 -21.46 -13.14
C THR A 194 -7.08 -20.38 -13.13
N LEU A 195 -6.70 -19.14 -13.41
CA LEU A 195 -7.68 -18.12 -13.75
C LEU A 195 -8.15 -18.44 -15.18
N ASP A 196 -9.32 -19.06 -15.30
CA ASP A 196 -9.95 -19.22 -16.61
C ASP A 196 -10.22 -17.82 -17.16
N SER A 197 -9.50 -17.46 -18.21
CA SER A 197 -9.79 -16.26 -18.97
C SER A 197 -11.10 -16.49 -19.73
N ASP A 198 -12.21 -16.05 -19.17
CA ASP A 198 -13.43 -15.87 -19.93
C ASP A 198 -13.23 -14.68 -20.87
N PRO A 199 -13.18 -14.87 -22.20
CA PRO A 199 -12.97 -13.78 -23.16
C PRO A 199 -14.20 -12.88 -23.35
N SER A 200 -15.23 -12.98 -22.49
CA SER A 200 -16.51 -12.27 -22.60
C SER A 200 -16.76 -11.15 -21.58
N LEU A 201 -15.72 -10.74 -20.79
CA LEU A 201 -15.81 -9.57 -19.91
C LEU A 201 -14.97 -8.40 -20.40
#